data_4e1a0219c748c2012602d590bb3d0251
#
_entry.id   4e1a0219c748c2012602d590bb3d0251
#
_cell.length_a   1.000
_cell.length_b   1.000
_cell.length_c   1.000
_cell.angle_alpha   90.00
_cell.angle_beta   90.00
_cell.angle_gamma   90.00
#
_symmetry.space_group_name_H-M   'P 1'
#
loop_
_entity.id
_entity.type
_entity.pdbx_description
1 polymer ?
#
loop_
_entity_poly.entity_id
_entity_poly.type
_entity_poly.pdbx_seq_one_letter_code
_entity_poly.pdbx_strand_id
1 'polypeptide(L)'
;YIARVAFVMDKLLRKIGLSGRSIVPMLIGFGCTVPAVMATRTLTSERDRKMTILLTPFMSCTAKLPIYSFFVSVFFPGHGGLIMAGLYLFGIMMGILVAFLYKGTLFQGEPVPFVMELPNYRLPGAKNVAQLLWEKAKDFLQKAFSVILIATIVVWFLQSFNLRLNMVEDSADSILAAVSSLLVPLFAPIGLGDWRICTALLSGFMAKESVVSTLGVLFGGNIG
;
A
#
# COMPACT_ATOMS: atom_id res chain seq x y z
N TYR A 1 -1.10 -21.36 -15.74
CA TYR A 1 -0.28 -21.43 -14.51
C TYR A 1 -1.01 -20.83 -13.31
N ILE A 2 -1.53 -19.61 -13.40
CA ILE A 2 -2.19 -18.91 -12.27
C ILE A 2 -3.33 -19.72 -11.68
N ALA A 3 -4.17 -20.37 -12.51
CA ALA A 3 -5.26 -21.22 -12.04
C ALA A 3 -4.77 -22.43 -11.23
N ARG A 4 -3.65 -23.04 -11.65
CA ARG A 4 -3.04 -24.16 -10.90
C ARG A 4 -2.41 -23.71 -9.60
N VAL A 5 -1.73 -22.56 -9.61
CA VAL A 5 -1.20 -21.96 -8.38
C VAL A 5 -2.32 -21.65 -7.40
N ALA A 6 -3.41 -21.05 -7.87
CA ALA A 6 -4.58 -20.78 -7.04
C ALA A 6 -5.19 -22.06 -6.44
N PHE A 7 -5.23 -23.17 -7.20
CA PHE A 7 -5.72 -24.46 -6.71
C PHE A 7 -4.80 -25.04 -5.63
N VAL A 8 -3.49 -25.04 -5.83
CA VAL A 8 -2.52 -25.53 -4.83
C VAL A 8 -2.57 -24.69 -3.56
N MET A 9 -2.64 -23.36 -3.72
CA MET A 9 -2.67 -22.42 -2.61
C MET A 9 -4.01 -22.38 -1.87
N ASP A 10 -5.09 -22.93 -2.46
CA ASP A 10 -6.41 -22.94 -1.84
C ASP A 10 -6.39 -23.65 -0.48
N LYS A 11 -5.69 -24.77 -0.38
CA LYS A 11 -5.53 -25.52 0.87
C LYS A 11 -4.87 -24.69 1.98
N LEU A 12 -3.89 -23.87 1.62
CA LEU A 12 -3.18 -23.02 2.57
C LEU A 12 -4.01 -21.78 2.94
N LEU A 13 -4.60 -21.12 1.95
CA LEU A 13 -5.37 -19.89 2.15
C LEU A 13 -6.68 -20.15 2.92
N ARG A 14 -7.30 -21.30 2.77
CA ARG A 14 -8.47 -21.70 3.57
C ARG A 14 -8.18 -21.75 5.07
N LYS A 15 -6.96 -22.09 5.47
CA LYS A 15 -6.59 -22.08 6.89
C LYS A 15 -6.70 -20.69 7.48
N ILE A 16 -6.33 -19.67 6.73
CA ILE A 16 -6.45 -18.26 7.12
C ILE A 16 -7.79 -17.62 6.75
N GLY A 17 -8.72 -18.39 6.18
CA GLY A 17 -10.08 -17.95 5.88
C GLY A 17 -10.27 -17.29 4.52
N LEU A 18 -9.35 -17.47 3.57
CA LEU A 18 -9.40 -16.96 2.20
C LEU A 18 -9.59 -18.09 1.18
N SER A 19 -10.17 -17.78 0.03
CA SER A 19 -10.22 -18.69 -1.11
C SER A 19 -8.92 -18.64 -1.92
N GLY A 20 -8.60 -19.72 -2.65
CA GLY A 20 -7.40 -19.79 -3.48
C GLY A 20 -7.29 -18.70 -4.54
N ARG A 21 -8.41 -18.12 -4.99
CA ARG A 21 -8.41 -16.98 -5.94
C ARG A 21 -7.80 -15.72 -5.35
N SER A 22 -7.81 -15.54 -4.03
CA SER A 22 -7.25 -14.38 -3.34
C SER A 22 -5.73 -14.27 -3.48
N ILE A 23 -5.04 -15.36 -3.87
CA ILE A 23 -3.59 -15.34 -4.10
C ILE A 23 -3.20 -14.35 -5.19
N VAL A 24 -4.01 -14.19 -6.23
CA VAL A 24 -3.68 -13.33 -7.38
C VAL A 24 -3.62 -11.84 -6.97
N PRO A 25 -4.68 -11.26 -6.34
CA PRO A 25 -4.60 -9.91 -5.79
C PRO A 25 -3.48 -9.73 -4.77
N MET A 26 -3.23 -10.74 -3.91
CA MET A 26 -2.17 -10.65 -2.91
C MET A 26 -0.78 -10.59 -3.55
N LEU A 27 -0.50 -11.41 -4.57
CA LEU A 27 0.76 -11.34 -5.32
C LEU A 27 0.96 -10.00 -6.02
N ILE A 28 -0.09 -9.46 -6.63
CA ILE A 28 -0.06 -8.12 -7.23
C ILE A 28 0.23 -7.05 -6.14
N GLY A 29 -0.23 -7.27 -4.91
CA GLY A 29 -0.02 -6.40 -3.76
C GLY A 29 1.45 -6.17 -3.39
N PHE A 30 2.34 -7.12 -3.68
CA PHE A 30 3.78 -6.94 -3.54
C PHE A 30 4.35 -5.92 -4.54
N GLY A 31 3.73 -5.75 -5.70
CA GLY A 31 4.08 -4.71 -6.64
C GLY A 31 3.46 -3.37 -6.26
N CYS A 32 2.13 -3.30 -6.25
CA CYS A 32 1.38 -2.08 -5.94
C CYS A 32 0.01 -2.42 -5.34
N THR A 33 -0.37 -1.72 -4.27
CA THR A 33 -1.65 -1.92 -3.58
C THR A 33 -2.85 -1.56 -4.46
N VAL A 34 -2.74 -0.52 -5.29
CA VAL A 34 -3.87 -0.04 -6.11
C VAL A 34 -4.35 -1.10 -7.12
N PRO A 35 -3.49 -1.65 -8.02
CA PRO A 35 -3.91 -2.70 -8.92
C PRO A 35 -4.31 -3.98 -8.19
N ALA A 36 -3.73 -4.27 -7.02
CA ALA A 36 -4.12 -5.39 -6.19
C ALA A 36 -5.58 -5.27 -5.73
N VAL A 37 -5.97 -4.12 -5.19
CA VAL A 37 -7.35 -3.83 -4.80
C VAL A 37 -8.29 -3.87 -6.02
N MET A 38 -7.87 -3.34 -7.17
CA MET A 38 -8.66 -3.46 -8.40
C MET A 38 -8.85 -4.91 -8.84
N ALA A 39 -7.82 -5.75 -8.69
CA ALA A 39 -7.89 -7.17 -9.02
C ALA A 39 -8.84 -7.96 -8.11
N THR A 40 -9.13 -7.49 -6.89
CA THR A 40 -10.11 -8.14 -6.01
C THR A 40 -11.53 -8.19 -6.58
N ARG A 41 -11.83 -7.35 -7.59
CA ARG A 41 -13.12 -7.39 -8.30
C ARG A 41 -13.37 -8.70 -9.03
N THR A 42 -12.32 -9.49 -9.29
CA THR A 42 -12.45 -10.82 -9.89
C THR A 42 -12.92 -11.88 -8.89
N LEU A 43 -12.93 -11.56 -7.59
CA LEU A 43 -13.40 -12.46 -6.55
C LEU A 43 -14.92 -12.45 -6.51
N THR A 44 -15.52 -13.65 -6.55
CA THR A 44 -16.96 -13.84 -6.57
C THR A 44 -17.62 -13.63 -5.21
N SER A 45 -16.88 -13.88 -4.12
CA SER A 45 -17.34 -13.70 -2.75
C SER A 45 -17.07 -12.30 -2.23
N GLU A 46 -18.10 -11.58 -1.77
CA GLU A 46 -17.93 -10.28 -1.12
C GLU A 46 -17.08 -10.36 0.15
N ARG A 47 -17.23 -11.46 0.90
CA ARG A 47 -16.47 -11.71 2.10
C ARG A 47 -14.97 -11.82 1.78
N ASP A 48 -14.61 -12.68 0.83
CA ASP A 48 -13.22 -12.88 0.43
C ASP A 48 -12.63 -11.60 -0.19
N ARG A 49 -13.44 -10.86 -0.95
CA ARG A 49 -13.03 -9.56 -1.51
C ARG A 49 -12.71 -8.55 -0.43
N LYS A 50 -13.60 -8.34 0.54
CA LYS A 50 -13.39 -7.42 1.66
C LYS A 50 -12.18 -7.81 2.50
N MET A 51 -12.06 -9.10 2.84
CA MET A 51 -10.93 -9.61 3.60
C MET A 51 -9.60 -9.45 2.84
N THR A 52 -9.57 -9.75 1.54
CA THR A 52 -8.37 -9.56 0.71
C THR A 52 -7.97 -8.08 0.63
N ILE A 53 -8.94 -7.16 0.47
CA ILE A 53 -8.68 -5.72 0.47
C ILE A 53 -8.05 -5.26 1.79
N LEU A 54 -8.56 -5.74 2.94
CA LEU A 54 -8.03 -5.38 4.26
C LEU A 54 -6.63 -5.96 4.51
N LEU A 55 -6.29 -7.10 3.90
CA LEU A 55 -4.98 -7.73 4.05
C LEU A 55 -3.93 -7.19 3.09
N THR A 56 -4.34 -6.65 1.93
CA THR A 56 -3.41 -6.14 0.92
C THR A 56 -2.44 -5.07 1.45
N PRO A 57 -2.80 -4.12 2.33
CA PRO A 57 -1.86 -3.13 2.86
C PRO A 57 -0.72 -3.70 3.72
N PHE A 58 -0.88 -4.91 4.27
CA PHE A 58 0.17 -5.60 5.03
C PHE A 58 1.27 -6.14 4.11
N MET A 59 0.97 -6.35 2.83
CA MET A 59 1.99 -6.73 1.85
C MET A 59 2.94 -5.56 1.61
N SER A 60 4.24 -5.84 1.68
CA SER A 60 5.26 -4.82 1.42
C SER A 60 5.38 -4.58 -0.08
N CYS A 61 4.81 -3.47 -0.55
CA CYS A 61 4.88 -3.07 -1.96
C CYS A 61 6.18 -2.33 -2.28
N THR A 62 6.48 -2.19 -3.56
CA THR A 62 7.70 -1.50 -4.04
C THR A 62 7.81 -0.05 -3.57
N ALA A 63 6.69 0.64 -3.32
CA ALA A 63 6.69 2.00 -2.77
C ALA A 63 7.22 2.09 -1.32
N LYS A 64 7.26 0.98 -0.58
CA LYS A 64 7.86 0.94 0.76
C LYS A 64 9.38 0.76 0.72
N LEU A 65 9.96 0.30 -0.40
CA LEU A 65 11.40 0.05 -0.53
C LEU A 65 12.27 1.29 -0.23
N PRO A 66 11.99 2.48 -0.80
CA PRO A 66 12.78 3.67 -0.49
C PRO A 66 12.76 4.01 0.99
N ILE A 67 11.61 3.86 1.66
CA ILE A 67 11.45 4.13 3.09
C ILE A 67 12.30 3.13 3.90
N TYR A 68 12.19 1.84 3.59
CA TYR A 68 12.97 0.80 4.26
C TYR A 68 14.46 1.00 4.04
N SER A 69 14.87 1.32 2.80
CA SER A 69 16.27 1.59 2.46
C SER A 69 16.82 2.77 3.25
N PHE A 70 16.08 3.86 3.35
CA PHE A 70 16.45 5.05 4.12
C PHE A 70 16.67 4.69 5.60
N PHE A 71 15.68 4.08 6.25
CA PHE A 71 15.81 3.74 7.67
C PHE A 71 16.91 2.71 7.92
N VAL A 72 17.04 1.71 7.06
CA VAL A 72 18.07 0.66 7.21
C VAL A 72 19.47 1.23 7.02
N SER A 73 19.68 2.16 6.07
CA SER A 73 20.98 2.81 5.86
C SER A 73 21.40 3.67 7.04
N VAL A 74 20.43 4.33 7.70
CA VAL A 74 20.72 5.20 8.86
C VAL A 74 20.99 4.39 10.14
N PHE A 75 20.16 3.39 10.41
CA PHE A 75 20.22 2.66 11.71
C PHE A 75 21.09 1.40 11.68
N PHE A 76 21.30 0.79 10.52
CA PHE A 76 21.97 -0.50 10.39
C PHE A 76 22.96 -0.56 9.21
N PRO A 77 24.00 0.28 9.21
CA PRO A 77 25.02 0.24 8.16
C PRO A 77 25.77 -1.11 8.25
N GLY A 78 25.65 -1.95 7.22
CA GLY A 78 26.36 -3.22 7.10
C GLY A 78 25.48 -4.47 7.00
N HIS A 79 24.22 -4.46 7.48
CA HIS A 79 23.31 -5.60 7.41
C HIS A 79 21.99 -5.27 6.69
N GLY A 80 22.00 -4.28 5.80
CA GLY A 80 20.82 -3.73 5.16
C GLY A 80 19.92 -4.74 4.47
N GLY A 81 20.49 -5.66 3.71
CA GLY A 81 19.72 -6.67 2.98
C GLY A 81 18.97 -7.65 3.88
N LEU A 82 19.61 -8.08 4.96
CA LEU A 82 19.01 -9.02 5.92
C LEU A 82 17.86 -8.38 6.68
N ILE A 83 18.02 -7.13 7.09
CA ILE A 83 16.97 -6.38 7.80
C ILE A 83 15.81 -6.06 6.87
N MET A 84 16.07 -5.68 5.61
CA MET A 84 15.02 -5.53 4.61
C MET A 84 14.20 -6.81 4.43
N ALA A 85 14.86 -7.95 4.26
CA ALA A 85 14.20 -9.25 4.15
C ALA A 85 13.36 -9.54 5.42
N GLY A 86 13.91 -9.24 6.58
CA GLY A 86 13.20 -9.36 7.87
C GLY A 86 11.93 -8.52 7.93
N LEU A 87 11.97 -7.27 7.46
CA LEU A 87 10.80 -6.38 7.41
C LEU A 87 9.72 -6.90 6.46
N TYR A 88 10.10 -7.47 5.31
CA TYR A 88 9.16 -8.13 4.40
C TYR A 88 8.48 -9.33 5.05
N LEU A 89 9.26 -10.21 5.67
CA LEU A 89 8.73 -11.38 6.39
C LEU A 89 7.83 -10.97 7.55
N PHE A 90 8.23 -9.95 8.29
CA PHE A 90 7.42 -9.39 9.38
C PHE A 90 6.07 -8.87 8.87
N GLY A 91 6.05 -8.17 7.73
CA GLY A 91 4.80 -7.71 7.10
C GLY A 91 3.87 -8.87 6.73
N ILE A 92 4.43 -9.95 6.16
CA ILE A 92 3.66 -11.16 5.83
C ILE A 92 3.11 -11.84 7.09
N MET A 93 3.95 -12.00 8.13
CA MET A 93 3.53 -12.58 9.41
C MET A 93 2.39 -11.79 10.05
N MET A 94 2.52 -10.46 10.09
CA MET A 94 1.46 -9.58 10.59
C MET A 94 0.17 -9.71 9.76
N GLY A 95 0.29 -9.81 8.44
CA GLY A 95 -0.84 -10.05 7.56
C GLY A 95 -1.56 -11.37 7.88
N ILE A 96 -0.82 -12.44 8.12
CA ILE A 96 -1.38 -13.75 8.51
C ILE A 96 -2.06 -13.66 9.88
N LEU A 97 -1.43 -13.02 10.85
CA LEU A 97 -1.98 -12.84 12.20
C LEU A 97 -3.30 -12.07 12.16
N VAL A 98 -3.33 -10.96 11.44
CA VAL A 98 -4.54 -10.15 11.23
C VAL A 98 -5.63 -10.94 10.49
N ALA A 99 -5.25 -11.79 9.51
CA ALA A 99 -6.19 -12.66 8.82
C ALA A 99 -6.87 -13.65 9.77
N PHE A 100 -6.12 -14.25 10.70
CA PHE A 100 -6.69 -15.12 11.73
C PHE A 100 -7.65 -14.36 12.66
N LEU A 101 -7.27 -13.14 13.03
CA LEU A 101 -8.07 -12.29 13.90
C LEU A 101 -9.40 -11.89 13.22
N TYR A 102 -9.34 -11.51 11.95
CA TYR A 102 -10.52 -11.16 11.17
C TYR A 102 -11.41 -12.36 10.86
N LYS A 103 -10.84 -13.54 10.63
CA LYS A 103 -11.60 -14.78 10.45
C LYS A 103 -12.49 -15.09 11.66
N GLY A 104 -11.97 -14.84 12.89
CA GLY A 104 -12.69 -15.12 14.12
C GLY A 104 -13.72 -14.05 14.50
N THR A 105 -13.50 -12.78 14.11
CA THR A 105 -14.31 -11.64 14.58
C THR A 105 -15.25 -11.07 13.53
N LEU A 106 -14.72 -10.60 12.39
CA LEU A 106 -15.49 -9.87 11.38
C LEU A 106 -16.05 -10.75 10.27
N PHE A 107 -15.34 -11.78 9.88
CA PHE A 107 -15.66 -12.59 8.70
C PHE A 107 -15.91 -14.04 9.10
N GLN A 108 -16.96 -14.28 9.88
CA GLN A 108 -17.42 -15.60 10.25
C GLN A 108 -17.98 -16.32 9.02
N GLY A 109 -17.72 -17.64 8.92
CA GLY A 109 -18.16 -18.49 7.82
C GLY A 109 -16.99 -19.11 7.04
N GLU A 110 -17.29 -20.11 6.22
CA GLU A 110 -16.30 -20.78 5.40
C GLU A 110 -16.07 -20.03 4.07
N PRO A 111 -14.83 -19.99 3.57
CA PRO A 111 -14.55 -19.45 2.26
C PRO A 111 -15.23 -20.29 1.19
N VAL A 112 -15.69 -19.63 0.13
CA VAL A 112 -16.34 -20.31 -1.00
C VAL A 112 -15.36 -21.33 -1.59
N PRO A 113 -15.79 -22.60 -1.76
CA PRO A 113 -14.92 -23.62 -2.32
C PRO A 113 -14.45 -23.22 -3.73
N PHE A 114 -13.16 -23.41 -3.96
CA PHE A 114 -12.58 -23.15 -5.27
C PHE A 114 -12.93 -24.32 -6.21
N VAL A 115 -14.06 -24.18 -6.89
CA VAL A 115 -14.46 -25.10 -7.96
C VAL A 115 -14.21 -24.36 -9.27
N MET A 116 -13.20 -24.78 -10.01
CA MET A 116 -12.92 -24.31 -11.35
C MET A 116 -12.50 -25.47 -12.23
N GLU A 117 -13.22 -25.66 -13.32
CA GLU A 117 -12.76 -26.53 -14.39
C GLU A 117 -11.46 -25.93 -14.96
N LEU A 118 -10.40 -26.76 -15.02
CA LEU A 118 -9.14 -26.30 -15.58
C LEU A 118 -9.34 -26.13 -17.10
N PRO A 119 -9.24 -24.91 -17.61
CA PRO A 119 -9.42 -24.66 -19.04
C PRO A 119 -8.35 -25.38 -19.84
N ASN A 120 -8.72 -25.89 -21.01
CA ASN A 120 -7.77 -26.46 -21.96
C ASN A 120 -6.75 -25.40 -22.38
N TYR A 121 -5.49 -25.82 -22.51
CA TYR A 121 -4.44 -24.92 -22.99
C TYR A 121 -4.72 -24.51 -24.43
N ARG A 122 -5.00 -23.22 -24.63
CA ARG A 122 -5.08 -22.59 -25.94
C ARG A 122 -4.13 -21.42 -25.96
N LEU A 123 -3.38 -21.26 -27.01
CA LEU A 123 -2.57 -20.05 -27.22
C LEU A 123 -3.50 -18.86 -27.41
N PRO A 124 -3.41 -17.83 -26.56
CA PRO A 124 -4.24 -16.66 -26.72
C PRO A 124 -3.85 -15.88 -27.98
N GLY A 125 -4.83 -15.39 -28.74
CA GLY A 125 -4.58 -14.55 -29.91
C GLY A 125 -3.90 -13.24 -29.51
N ALA A 126 -2.78 -12.92 -30.12
CA ALA A 126 -1.97 -11.74 -29.79
C ALA A 126 -2.77 -10.43 -29.83
N LYS A 127 -3.67 -10.26 -30.81
CA LYS A 127 -4.54 -9.09 -30.95
C LYS A 127 -5.48 -8.93 -29.74
N ASN A 128 -6.12 -10.02 -29.30
CA ASN A 128 -7.04 -9.99 -28.18
C ASN A 128 -6.32 -9.69 -26.86
N VAL A 129 -5.10 -10.24 -26.69
CA VAL A 129 -4.26 -9.97 -25.52
C VAL A 129 -3.84 -8.50 -25.50
N ALA A 130 -3.36 -7.96 -26.61
CA ALA A 130 -2.94 -6.57 -26.71
C ALA A 130 -4.10 -5.60 -26.44
N GLN A 131 -5.29 -5.89 -26.98
CA GLN A 131 -6.48 -5.06 -26.75
C GLN A 131 -6.90 -5.10 -25.27
N LEU A 132 -6.96 -6.29 -24.67
CA LEU A 132 -7.34 -6.42 -23.25
C LEU A 132 -6.33 -5.74 -22.31
N LEU A 133 -5.03 -5.88 -22.60
CA LEU A 133 -3.97 -5.20 -21.86
C LEU A 133 -4.11 -3.69 -21.97
N TRP A 134 -4.35 -3.18 -23.19
CA TRP A 134 -4.56 -1.75 -23.40
C TRP A 134 -5.76 -1.20 -22.66
N GLU A 135 -6.91 -1.88 -22.69
CA GLU A 135 -8.10 -1.49 -21.96
C GLU A 135 -7.84 -1.44 -20.45
N LYS A 136 -7.23 -2.48 -19.89
CA LYS A 136 -6.91 -2.53 -18.45
C LYS A 136 -5.86 -1.50 -18.05
N ALA A 137 -4.84 -1.29 -18.87
CA ALA A 137 -3.83 -0.26 -18.64
C ALA A 137 -4.43 1.14 -18.71
N LYS A 138 -5.30 1.43 -19.67
CA LYS A 138 -6.00 2.69 -19.81
C LYS A 138 -6.88 2.99 -18.61
N ASP A 139 -7.69 2.01 -18.17
CA ASP A 139 -8.57 2.15 -16.99
C ASP A 139 -7.75 2.41 -15.72
N PHE A 140 -6.62 1.73 -15.56
CA PHE A 140 -5.72 1.92 -14.44
C PHE A 140 -5.09 3.32 -14.47
N LEU A 141 -4.53 3.71 -15.62
CA LEU A 141 -3.88 5.01 -15.79
C LEU A 141 -4.87 6.16 -15.54
N GLN A 142 -6.07 6.10 -16.08
CA GLN A 142 -7.07 7.14 -15.87
C GLN A 142 -7.43 7.30 -14.39
N LYS A 143 -7.67 6.19 -13.68
CA LYS A 143 -8.05 6.24 -12.26
C LYS A 143 -6.88 6.65 -11.38
N ALA A 144 -5.71 6.02 -11.56
CA ALA A 144 -4.53 6.32 -10.76
C ALA A 144 -4.04 7.75 -11.02
N PHE A 145 -3.96 8.18 -12.29
CA PHE A 145 -3.50 9.51 -12.64
C PHE A 145 -4.40 10.60 -12.07
N SER A 146 -5.73 10.46 -12.21
CA SER A 146 -6.68 11.46 -11.69
C SER A 146 -6.59 11.61 -10.17
N VAL A 147 -6.57 10.49 -9.44
CA VAL A 147 -6.51 10.51 -7.97
C VAL A 147 -5.17 11.04 -7.49
N ILE A 148 -4.05 10.58 -8.06
CA ILE A 148 -2.70 11.02 -7.68
C ILE A 148 -2.53 12.50 -8.01
N LEU A 149 -2.95 12.95 -9.21
CA LEU A 149 -2.84 14.34 -9.62
C LEU A 149 -3.59 15.27 -8.66
N ILE A 150 -4.86 14.96 -8.38
CA ILE A 150 -5.66 15.77 -7.45
C ILE A 150 -5.05 15.78 -6.06
N ALA A 151 -4.63 14.60 -5.55
CA ALA A 151 -3.98 14.50 -4.25
C ALA A 151 -2.69 15.31 -4.19
N THR A 152 -1.85 15.25 -5.23
CA THR A 152 -0.61 16.00 -5.31
C THR A 152 -0.85 17.51 -5.34
N ILE A 153 -1.83 17.96 -6.12
CA ILE A 153 -2.21 19.38 -6.17
C ILE A 153 -2.71 19.87 -4.80
N VAL A 154 -3.55 19.07 -4.13
CA VAL A 154 -4.05 19.40 -2.79
C VAL A 154 -2.91 19.50 -1.77
N VAL A 155 -2.01 18.52 -1.74
CA VAL A 155 -0.85 18.54 -0.84
C VAL A 155 0.07 19.72 -1.15
N TRP A 156 0.36 19.95 -2.42
CA TRP A 156 1.16 21.11 -2.84
C TRP A 156 0.53 22.43 -2.40
N PHE A 157 -0.78 22.57 -2.59
CA PHE A 157 -1.51 23.77 -2.14
C PHE A 157 -1.41 23.94 -0.62
N LEU A 158 -1.62 22.87 0.17
CA LEU A 158 -1.53 22.90 1.62
C LEU A 158 -0.10 23.19 2.14
N GLN A 159 0.93 22.85 1.36
CA GLN A 159 2.32 23.12 1.70
C GLN A 159 2.75 24.56 1.31
N SER A 160 2.20 25.07 0.20
CA SER A 160 2.64 26.35 -0.37
C SER A 160 1.87 27.56 0.15
N PHE A 161 0.69 27.38 0.74
CA PHE A 161 -0.15 28.47 1.19
C PHE A 161 -0.33 28.48 2.71
N ASN A 162 -0.40 29.69 3.27
CA ASN A 162 -0.79 29.92 4.66
C ASN A 162 -2.31 30.10 4.77
N LEU A 163 -2.85 30.07 5.99
CA LEU A 163 -4.25 30.38 6.32
C LEU A 163 -4.76 31.72 5.73
N ARG A 164 -3.85 32.62 5.36
CA ARG A 164 -4.14 33.92 4.72
C ARG A 164 -3.98 33.90 3.19
N LEU A 165 -3.82 32.73 2.57
CA LEU A 165 -3.62 32.54 1.12
C LEU A 165 -2.38 33.27 0.55
N ASN A 166 -1.40 33.56 1.39
CA ASN A 166 -0.10 34.07 0.94
C ASN A 166 0.85 32.90 0.67
N MET A 167 1.65 33.00 -0.39
CA MET A 167 2.73 32.03 -0.63
C MET A 167 3.76 32.15 0.51
N VAL A 168 4.11 31.00 1.09
CA VAL A 168 5.04 30.92 2.22
C VAL A 168 6.35 30.34 1.73
N GLU A 169 7.47 31.04 2.01
CA GLU A 169 8.81 30.55 1.73
C GLU A 169 9.25 29.50 2.77
N ASP A 170 8.77 29.63 4.02
CA ASP A 170 9.05 28.70 5.10
C ASP A 170 7.91 27.68 5.30
N SER A 171 8.24 26.40 5.17
CA SER A 171 7.27 25.29 5.37
C SER A 171 6.62 25.27 6.76
N ALA A 172 7.21 25.98 7.73
CA ALA A 172 6.68 26.07 9.10
C ALA A 172 5.36 26.86 9.20
N ASP A 173 5.15 27.82 8.31
CA ASP A 173 3.96 28.70 8.29
C ASP A 173 2.85 28.17 7.36
N SER A 174 3.03 27.00 6.76
CA SER A 174 2.06 26.40 5.85
C SER A 174 0.81 25.92 6.58
N ILE A 175 -0.31 25.83 5.84
CA ILE A 175 -1.56 25.24 6.36
C ILE A 175 -1.32 23.80 6.85
N LEU A 176 -0.45 23.05 6.16
CA LEU A 176 -0.11 21.69 6.52
C LEU A 176 0.63 21.63 7.87
N ALA A 177 1.53 22.59 8.14
CA ALA A 177 2.21 22.69 9.44
C ALA A 177 1.22 23.07 10.56
N ALA A 178 0.25 23.95 10.29
CA ALA A 178 -0.79 24.29 11.25
C ALA A 178 -1.69 23.09 11.61
N VAL A 179 -2.09 22.30 10.62
CA VAL A 179 -2.84 21.05 10.86
C VAL A 179 -1.99 20.01 11.58
N SER A 180 -0.71 19.92 11.22
CA SER A 180 0.24 19.00 11.88
C SER A 180 0.46 19.37 13.34
N SER A 181 0.54 20.66 13.66
CA SER A 181 0.70 21.13 15.04
C SER A 181 -0.49 20.78 15.93
N LEU A 182 -1.69 20.71 15.38
CA LEU A 182 -2.89 20.25 16.08
C LEU A 182 -2.81 18.75 16.43
N LEU A 183 -2.07 17.95 15.66
CA LEU A 183 -1.86 16.52 15.90
C LEU A 183 -0.69 16.25 16.85
N VAL A 184 0.21 17.20 17.05
CA VAL A 184 1.36 17.05 17.98
C VAL A 184 0.97 16.54 19.35
N PRO A 185 -0.07 17.05 20.04
CA PRO A 185 -0.44 16.55 21.38
C PRO A 185 -0.89 15.09 21.36
N LEU A 186 -1.42 14.60 20.24
CA LEU A 186 -1.83 13.20 20.10
C LEU A 186 -0.61 12.26 19.96
N PHE A 187 0.46 12.72 19.31
CA PHE A 187 1.69 11.94 19.08
C PHE A 187 2.78 12.19 20.12
N ALA A 188 2.63 13.22 20.96
CA ALA A 188 3.57 13.54 22.04
C ALA A 188 3.85 12.37 23.00
N PRO A 189 2.85 11.56 23.45
CA PRO A 189 3.12 10.44 24.36
C PRO A 189 3.94 9.31 23.74
N ILE A 190 4.04 9.26 22.39
CA ILE A 190 4.82 8.26 21.66
C ILE A 190 6.25 8.76 21.36
N GLY A 191 6.60 9.99 21.77
CA GLY A 191 7.89 10.61 21.49
C GLY A 191 8.00 11.26 20.10
N LEU A 192 6.91 11.33 19.34
CA LEU A 192 6.82 11.93 18.00
C LEU A 192 6.20 13.34 18.04
N GLY A 193 6.48 14.10 19.10
CA GLY A 193 5.92 15.43 19.37
C GLY A 193 6.48 16.57 18.50
N ASP A 194 7.24 16.28 17.47
CA ASP A 194 7.75 17.30 16.53
C ASP A 194 6.76 17.50 15.38
N TRP A 195 6.40 18.77 15.12
CA TRP A 195 5.51 19.13 14.02
C TRP A 195 6.03 18.67 12.65
N ARG A 196 7.37 18.61 12.47
CA ARG A 196 8.04 18.15 11.25
C ARG A 196 7.72 16.67 10.98
N ILE A 197 7.78 15.86 12.02
CA ILE A 197 7.45 14.43 11.92
C ILE A 197 5.96 14.25 11.62
N CYS A 198 5.09 15.00 12.29
CA CYS A 198 3.66 14.98 12.03
C CYS A 198 3.31 15.40 10.58
N THR A 199 4.01 16.43 10.04
CA THR A 199 3.87 16.87 8.66
C THR A 199 4.30 15.77 7.68
N ALA A 200 5.42 15.11 7.95
CA ALA A 200 5.89 14.00 7.12
C ALA A 200 4.94 12.80 7.17
N LEU A 201 4.34 12.51 8.33
CA LEU A 201 3.33 11.45 8.46
C LEU A 201 2.05 11.77 7.69
N LEU A 202 1.58 13.02 7.75
CA LEU A 202 0.40 13.45 6.99
C LEU A 202 0.64 13.39 5.47
N SER A 203 1.78 13.88 5.00
CA SER A 203 2.14 13.77 3.58
C SER A 203 2.30 12.31 3.15
N GLY A 204 2.85 11.46 4.01
CA GLY A 204 3.01 10.03 3.79
C GLY A 204 1.70 9.24 3.79
N PHE A 205 0.66 9.75 4.41
CA PHE A 205 -0.67 9.17 4.32
C PHE A 205 -1.25 9.30 2.90
N MET A 206 -0.95 10.39 2.21
CA MET A 206 -1.37 10.62 0.82
C MET A 206 -0.49 9.82 -0.16
N ALA A 207 0.82 9.93 -0.02
CA ALA A 207 1.80 9.23 -0.86
C ALA A 207 2.94 8.71 0.02
N LYS A 208 3.05 7.41 0.16
CA LYS A 208 4.01 6.77 1.08
C LYS A 208 5.46 7.15 0.81
N GLU A 209 5.82 7.33 -0.46
CA GLU A 209 7.14 7.74 -0.91
C GLU A 209 7.49 9.19 -0.53
N SER A 210 6.51 10.05 -0.31
CA SER A 210 6.76 11.44 0.05
C SER A 210 7.22 11.63 1.49
N VAL A 211 7.09 10.63 2.37
CA VAL A 211 7.60 10.68 3.76
C VAL A 211 9.09 11.00 3.77
N VAL A 212 9.88 10.24 3.00
CA VAL A 212 11.34 10.41 2.96
C VAL A 212 11.72 11.75 2.36
N SER A 213 11.04 12.16 1.28
CA SER A 213 11.27 13.46 0.65
C SER A 213 10.94 14.62 1.59
N THR A 214 9.78 14.55 2.28
CA THR A 214 9.36 15.58 3.22
C THR A 214 10.31 15.68 4.42
N LEU A 215 10.71 14.54 4.99
CA LEU A 215 11.71 14.52 6.06
C LEU A 215 13.04 15.12 5.61
N GLY A 216 13.50 14.77 4.40
CA GLY A 216 14.73 15.35 3.83
C GLY A 216 14.67 16.86 3.67
N VAL A 217 13.53 17.41 3.27
CA VAL A 217 13.30 18.85 3.14
C VAL A 217 13.21 19.54 4.50
N LEU A 218 12.44 19.00 5.44
CA LEU A 218 12.16 19.63 6.73
C LEU A 218 13.32 19.55 7.72
N PHE A 219 14.14 18.50 7.66
CA PHE A 219 15.35 18.37 8.46
C PHE A 219 16.60 18.95 7.79
N GLY A 220 16.42 19.55 6.60
CA GLY A 220 17.41 20.37 5.90
C GLY A 220 18.77 19.70 5.72
N GLY A 221 19.05 19.11 4.55
CA GLY A 221 20.40 18.90 4.01
C GLY A 221 21.53 18.31 4.87
N ASN A 222 21.32 18.04 6.14
CA ASN A 222 22.32 17.51 7.07
C ASN A 222 22.24 15.99 7.27
N ILE A 223 21.57 15.29 6.35
CA ILE A 223 21.60 13.83 6.30
C ILE A 223 22.40 13.46 5.04
N GLY A 224 23.69 13.76 5.07
CA GLY A 224 24.69 13.32 4.14
C GLY A 224 25.73 12.50 4.89
#